data_19d51e72fa31e3ba9786054daeec6eaf
#
_entry.id   19d51e72fa31e3ba9786054daeec6eaf
#
_cell.length_a   1.000
_cell.length_b   1.000
_cell.length_c   1.000
_cell.angle_alpha   90.00
_cell.angle_beta   90.00
_cell.angle_gamma   90.00
#
_symmetry.space_group_name_H-M   'P 1'
#
loop_
_entity.id
_entity.type
_entity.pdbx_description
1 polymer ?
#
loop_
_entity_poly.entity_id
_entity_poly.type
_entity_poly.pdbx_seq_one_letter_code
_entity_poly.pdbx_strand_id
1 'polypeptide(L)'
;MISLVVRKSCRRVGPCATLIPRRSMAGHNKWSKIKRKKEVKDVARAAQFTKVSRAIIAASRACGGDRSNLQLQSAIARAKAMELPKARIEDAVQNPMRDKRSNVDHAFVRYDAMMTFEGTKVACIITALTDNRNRTSSKVKELVRKSGGEMLPSSSHDYFYKHAGVILVENVMEEEALYECALNAGATDIDYNSMLQSAYLTCDSMDLWQLVTALQEQKFETIQFEHQYILKDPVGNVQVTMQGQEDMEKFLDQMDEDVTHVFHNVITLVEDQID
;
A
#
# COMPACT_ATOMS: atom_id res chain seq x y z
N MET A 1 13.52 -4.83 20.06
CA MET A 1 12.37 -5.52 19.46
C MET A 1 11.63 -4.50 18.63
N ILE A 2 11.88 -4.48 17.34
CA ILE A 2 11.21 -3.55 16.42
C ILE A 2 9.90 -4.23 16.06
N SER A 3 8.78 -3.62 16.49
CA SER A 3 7.45 -4.10 16.15
C SER A 3 7.31 -4.06 14.63
N LEU A 4 7.12 -5.23 14.03
CA LEU A 4 6.80 -5.38 12.63
C LEU A 4 5.49 -4.66 12.40
N VAL A 5 5.54 -3.45 11.84
CA VAL A 5 4.36 -2.81 11.27
C VAL A 5 3.94 -3.72 10.12
N VAL A 6 2.95 -4.57 10.39
CA VAL A 6 2.38 -5.45 9.38
C VAL A 6 1.84 -4.58 8.28
N ARG A 7 2.60 -4.50 7.22
CA ARG A 7 2.19 -3.88 5.97
C ARG A 7 1.10 -4.74 5.37
N LYS A 8 -0.11 -4.45 5.70
CA LYS A 8 -1.19 -4.83 4.81
C LYS A 8 -1.21 -3.80 3.67
N SER A 9 -0.29 -3.96 2.71
CA SER A 9 -0.66 -3.66 1.34
C SER A 9 -2.07 -4.19 1.18
N CYS A 10 -2.99 -3.39 0.67
CA CYS A 10 -4.40 -3.72 0.44
C CYS A 10 -4.52 -4.98 -0.44
N ARG A 11 -4.10 -6.13 0.07
CA ARG A 11 -4.48 -7.43 -0.47
C ARG A 11 -5.75 -7.79 0.27
N ARG A 12 -6.86 -7.78 -0.43
CA ARG A 12 -8.08 -8.44 0.03
C ARG A 12 -7.74 -9.88 0.36
N VAL A 13 -7.49 -10.17 1.62
CA VAL A 13 -7.46 -11.54 2.12
C VAL A 13 -8.91 -11.96 2.20
N GLY A 14 -9.28 -12.94 1.41
CA GLY A 14 -10.60 -13.55 1.49
C GLY A 14 -10.80 -14.14 2.89
N PRO A 15 -12.05 -14.17 3.40
CA PRO A 15 -12.35 -14.61 4.75
C PRO A 15 -11.87 -16.05 4.96
N CYS A 16 -11.09 -16.25 6.01
CA CYS A 16 -10.75 -17.57 6.55
C CYS A 16 -12.05 -18.19 7.08
N ALA A 17 -12.58 -19.16 6.35
CA ALA A 17 -13.80 -19.86 6.73
C ALA A 17 -13.48 -20.87 7.83
N THR A 18 -13.85 -20.57 9.06
CA THR A 18 -14.01 -21.56 10.11
C THR A 18 -15.16 -22.50 9.74
N LEU A 19 -14.85 -23.78 9.58
CA LEU A 19 -15.79 -24.85 9.24
C LEU A 19 -16.71 -25.14 10.43
N ILE A 20 -17.96 -24.69 10.33
CA ILE A 20 -19.07 -25.25 11.11
C ILE A 20 -19.91 -26.08 10.13
N PRO A 21 -20.15 -27.37 10.37
CA PRO A 21 -20.96 -28.19 9.48
C PRO A 21 -22.43 -27.88 9.67
N ARG A 22 -23.00 -27.04 8.83
CA ARG A 22 -24.47 -26.94 8.66
C ARG A 22 -24.89 -27.87 7.53
N ARG A 23 -25.70 -28.89 7.87
CA ARG A 23 -26.50 -29.64 6.91
C ARG A 23 -27.35 -28.65 6.10
N SER A 24 -27.06 -28.50 4.82
CA SER A 24 -27.91 -27.75 3.91
C SER A 24 -28.59 -28.73 2.94
N MET A 25 -29.92 -28.71 2.98
CA MET A 25 -30.76 -29.31 1.97
C MET A 25 -30.69 -28.52 0.66
N ALA A 26 -30.63 -29.26 -0.44
CA ALA A 26 -31.03 -28.95 -1.81
C ALA A 26 -30.30 -27.86 -2.60
N GLY A 27 -29.55 -28.31 -3.61
CA GLY A 27 -29.78 -27.82 -4.97
C GLY A 27 -29.32 -26.40 -5.34
N HIS A 28 -28.10 -25.96 -4.94
CA HIS A 28 -27.49 -24.84 -5.65
C HIS A 28 -26.22 -25.28 -6.37
N ASN A 29 -26.28 -25.13 -7.70
CA ASN A 29 -25.26 -25.51 -8.65
C ASN A 29 -23.87 -25.00 -8.21
N LYS A 30 -22.97 -25.95 -7.90
CA LYS A 30 -21.57 -25.71 -7.50
C LYS A 30 -20.85 -24.77 -8.49
N TRP A 31 -21.22 -24.84 -9.76
CA TRP A 31 -20.67 -24.01 -10.83
C TRP A 31 -21.06 -22.52 -10.72
N SER A 32 -22.27 -22.19 -10.28
CA SER A 32 -22.68 -20.79 -10.11
C SER A 32 -21.93 -20.11 -8.97
N LYS A 33 -21.62 -20.84 -7.89
CA LYS A 33 -20.81 -20.35 -6.77
C LYS A 33 -19.35 -20.14 -7.16
N ILE A 34 -18.81 -21.06 -7.97
CA ILE A 34 -17.43 -20.95 -8.50
C ILE A 34 -17.34 -19.78 -9.48
N LYS A 35 -18.30 -19.63 -10.38
CA LYS A 35 -18.35 -18.52 -11.33
C LYS A 35 -18.42 -17.17 -10.64
N ARG A 36 -19.31 -16.99 -9.63
CA ARG A 36 -19.39 -15.75 -8.85
C ARG A 36 -18.10 -15.43 -8.09
N LYS A 37 -17.46 -16.44 -7.46
CA LYS A 37 -16.16 -16.25 -6.79
C LYS A 37 -15.07 -15.85 -7.76
N LYS A 38 -15.06 -16.41 -8.98
CA LYS A 38 -14.11 -16.03 -10.02
C LYS A 38 -14.37 -14.62 -10.52
N GLU A 39 -15.62 -14.25 -10.80
CA GLU A 39 -16.00 -12.91 -11.23
C GLU A 39 -15.58 -11.83 -10.21
N VAL A 40 -15.82 -12.06 -8.91
CA VAL A 40 -15.38 -11.13 -7.86
C VAL A 40 -13.86 -10.96 -7.81
N LYS A 41 -13.11 -12.06 -7.96
CA LYS A 41 -11.64 -12.01 -8.01
C LYS A 41 -11.15 -11.29 -9.27
N ASP A 42 -11.77 -11.57 -10.41
CA ASP A 42 -11.39 -10.95 -11.69
C ASP A 42 -11.68 -9.45 -11.70
N VAL A 43 -12.80 -9.02 -11.12
CA VAL A 43 -13.13 -7.59 -10.94
C VAL A 43 -12.14 -6.90 -10.01
N ALA A 44 -11.82 -7.53 -8.87
CA ALA A 44 -10.84 -6.98 -7.93
C ALA A 44 -9.44 -6.86 -8.56
N ARG A 45 -9.01 -7.86 -9.34
CA ARG A 45 -7.73 -7.83 -10.08
C ARG A 45 -7.73 -6.74 -11.16
N ALA A 46 -8.85 -6.59 -11.88
CA ALA A 46 -8.99 -5.55 -12.89
C ALA A 46 -8.92 -4.13 -12.28
N ALA A 47 -9.55 -3.91 -11.12
CA ALA A 47 -9.48 -2.65 -10.39
C ALA A 47 -8.04 -2.35 -9.95
N GLN A 48 -7.30 -3.34 -9.44
CA GLN A 48 -5.89 -3.18 -9.08
C GLN A 48 -5.03 -2.84 -10.31
N PHE A 49 -5.23 -3.51 -11.43
CA PHE A 49 -4.53 -3.20 -12.69
C PHE A 49 -4.81 -1.79 -13.18
N THR A 50 -6.05 -1.31 -13.02
CA THR A 50 -6.41 0.06 -13.37
C THR A 50 -5.69 1.08 -12.51
N LYS A 51 -5.61 0.86 -11.17
CA LYS A 51 -4.87 1.74 -10.26
C LYS A 51 -3.39 1.85 -10.64
N VAL A 52 -2.75 0.71 -10.90
CA VAL A 52 -1.34 0.67 -11.25
C VAL A 52 -1.08 1.31 -12.63
N SER A 53 -1.94 1.07 -13.62
CA SER A 53 -1.82 1.73 -14.93
C SER A 53 -1.97 3.25 -14.82
N ARG A 54 -2.89 3.76 -13.99
CA ARG A 54 -3.04 5.20 -13.72
C ARG A 54 -1.79 5.79 -13.08
N ALA A 55 -1.15 5.08 -12.15
CA ALA A 55 0.08 5.52 -11.53
C ALA A 55 1.23 5.64 -12.54
N ILE A 56 1.37 4.67 -13.48
CA ILE A 56 2.35 4.74 -14.58
C ILE A 56 2.06 5.95 -15.47
N ILE A 57 0.81 6.16 -15.89
CA ILE A 57 0.39 7.27 -16.74
C ILE A 57 0.71 8.61 -16.06
N ALA A 58 0.40 8.76 -14.76
CA ALA A 58 0.68 9.97 -14.01
C ALA A 58 2.19 10.25 -13.93
N ALA A 59 2.99 9.23 -13.61
CA ALA A 59 4.45 9.35 -13.58
C ALA A 59 5.03 9.67 -14.96
N SER A 60 4.55 9.00 -16.02
CA SER A 60 4.99 9.24 -17.39
C SER A 60 4.67 10.67 -17.87
N ARG A 61 3.51 11.21 -17.51
CA ARG A 61 3.16 12.62 -17.81
C ARG A 61 4.10 13.59 -17.11
N ALA A 62 4.39 13.34 -15.83
CA ALA A 62 5.25 14.23 -15.03
C ALA A 62 6.69 14.31 -15.58
N CYS A 63 7.20 13.22 -16.17
CA CYS A 63 8.57 13.17 -16.69
C CYS A 63 8.65 13.20 -18.23
N GLY A 64 7.53 13.45 -18.93
CA GLY A 64 7.52 13.47 -20.40
C GLY A 64 7.83 12.12 -21.06
N GLY A 65 7.65 11.01 -20.35
CA GLY A 65 7.93 9.65 -20.85
C GLY A 65 9.38 9.21 -20.70
N ASP A 66 10.21 9.98 -20.00
CA ASP A 66 11.61 9.64 -19.75
C ASP A 66 11.71 8.44 -18.81
N ARG A 67 12.20 7.31 -19.33
CA ARG A 67 12.35 6.06 -18.60
C ARG A 67 13.49 6.07 -17.58
N SER A 68 14.37 7.04 -17.62
CA SER A 68 15.42 7.23 -16.62
C SER A 68 14.89 7.88 -15.35
N ASN A 69 13.69 8.46 -15.41
CA ASN A 69 13.04 9.06 -14.25
C ASN A 69 12.64 7.98 -13.23
N LEU A 70 13.11 8.16 -12.02
CA LEU A 70 12.97 7.21 -10.93
C LEU A 70 11.51 7.00 -10.50
N GLN A 71 10.66 8.04 -10.56
CA GLN A 71 9.23 7.90 -10.26
C GLN A 71 8.55 6.97 -11.27
N LEU A 72 8.90 7.09 -12.55
CA LEU A 72 8.39 6.19 -13.57
C LEU A 72 8.92 4.77 -13.39
N GLN A 73 10.19 4.62 -13.04
CA GLN A 73 10.78 3.30 -12.73
C GLN A 73 10.09 2.64 -11.55
N SER A 74 9.80 3.36 -10.46
CA SER A 74 9.06 2.88 -9.31
C SER A 74 7.67 2.38 -9.71
N ALA A 75 6.92 3.19 -10.48
CA ALA A 75 5.60 2.81 -10.94
C ALA A 75 5.64 1.54 -11.83
N ILE A 76 6.66 1.43 -12.69
CA ILE A 76 6.89 0.24 -13.54
C ILE A 76 7.25 -0.99 -12.70
N ALA A 77 8.14 -0.84 -11.71
CA ALA A 77 8.53 -1.94 -10.82
C ALA A 77 7.32 -2.48 -10.06
N ARG A 78 6.49 -1.59 -9.50
CA ARG A 78 5.23 -1.96 -8.84
C ARG A 78 4.27 -2.69 -9.79
N ALA A 79 4.17 -2.24 -11.04
CA ALA A 79 3.34 -2.89 -12.04
C ALA A 79 3.79 -4.31 -12.37
N LYS A 80 5.10 -4.51 -12.47
CA LYS A 80 5.70 -5.85 -12.67
C LYS A 80 5.44 -6.76 -11.47
N ALA A 81 5.61 -6.28 -10.25
CA ALA A 81 5.34 -7.02 -9.02
C ALA A 81 3.87 -7.45 -8.90
N MET A 82 2.94 -6.70 -9.51
CA MET A 82 1.52 -7.05 -9.59
C MET A 82 1.15 -7.89 -10.83
N GLU A 83 2.13 -8.36 -11.57
CA GLU A 83 1.94 -9.14 -12.81
C GLU A 83 1.11 -8.42 -13.89
N LEU A 84 1.22 -7.08 -13.99
CA LEU A 84 0.59 -6.35 -15.08
C LEU A 84 1.24 -6.75 -16.41
N PRO A 85 0.47 -7.10 -17.45
CA PRO A 85 1.02 -7.48 -18.75
C PRO A 85 1.96 -6.40 -19.32
N LYS A 86 3.15 -6.83 -19.79
CA LYS A 86 4.19 -5.94 -20.31
C LYS A 86 3.68 -4.97 -21.38
N ALA A 87 2.80 -5.45 -22.27
CA ALA A 87 2.18 -4.61 -23.29
C ALA A 87 1.37 -3.43 -22.70
N ARG A 88 0.66 -3.66 -21.58
CA ARG A 88 -0.07 -2.59 -20.89
C ARG A 88 0.86 -1.59 -20.22
N ILE A 89 1.98 -2.06 -19.66
CA ILE A 89 3.00 -1.18 -19.08
C ILE A 89 3.58 -0.28 -20.19
N GLU A 90 3.96 -0.86 -21.32
CA GLU A 90 4.52 -0.13 -22.44
C GLU A 90 3.53 0.88 -23.03
N ASP A 91 2.26 0.49 -23.19
CA ASP A 91 1.20 1.39 -23.67
C ASP A 91 0.97 2.56 -22.70
N ALA A 92 0.99 2.32 -21.40
CA ALA A 92 0.85 3.37 -20.38
C ALA A 92 2.04 4.35 -20.37
N VAL A 93 3.25 3.88 -20.66
CA VAL A 93 4.46 4.72 -20.74
C VAL A 93 4.51 5.53 -22.04
N GLN A 94 4.18 4.90 -23.18
CA GLN A 94 4.33 5.53 -24.50
C GLN A 94 3.14 6.44 -24.86
N ASN A 95 1.96 6.15 -24.36
CA ASN A 95 0.73 6.86 -24.68
C ASN A 95 0.06 7.45 -23.45
N PRO A 96 0.74 8.36 -22.71
CA PRO A 96 0.16 8.97 -21.51
C PRO A 96 -1.08 9.82 -21.82
N MET A 97 -1.34 10.17 -23.07
CA MET A 97 -2.50 10.94 -23.52
C MET A 97 -3.65 10.06 -24.06
N ARG A 98 -3.51 8.73 -24.13
CA ARG A 98 -4.53 7.87 -24.78
C ARG A 98 -5.83 7.77 -24.01
N ASP A 99 -5.82 8.04 -22.72
CA ASP A 99 -7.05 8.24 -21.94
C ASP A 99 -7.71 9.58 -22.35
N LYS A 100 -8.25 9.59 -23.58
CA LYS A 100 -8.93 10.75 -24.19
C LYS A 100 -10.15 11.25 -23.39
N ARG A 101 -10.54 10.58 -22.32
CA ARG A 101 -11.62 11.00 -21.40
C ARG A 101 -11.14 11.86 -20.24
N SER A 102 -9.83 11.97 -20.02
CA SER A 102 -9.31 12.80 -18.94
C SER A 102 -8.07 13.55 -19.38
N ASN A 103 -8.26 14.74 -19.89
CA ASN A 103 -7.27 15.82 -19.84
C ASN A 103 -7.09 16.27 -18.37
N VAL A 104 -7.14 15.32 -17.43
CA VAL A 104 -7.19 15.58 -16.00
C VAL A 104 -5.89 15.12 -15.41
N ASP A 105 -5.13 16.06 -14.89
CA ASP A 105 -3.91 15.79 -14.14
C ASP A 105 -4.28 15.00 -12.88
N HIS A 106 -3.84 13.75 -12.82
CA HIS A 106 -3.98 12.95 -11.60
C HIS A 106 -3.06 13.54 -10.54
N ALA A 107 -3.64 13.94 -9.44
CA ALA A 107 -2.91 14.52 -8.31
C ALA A 107 -2.88 13.53 -7.14
N PHE A 108 -1.70 13.41 -6.53
CA PHE A 108 -1.60 12.78 -5.23
C PHE A 108 -2.15 13.72 -4.16
N VAL A 109 -3.05 13.22 -3.35
CA VAL A 109 -3.67 13.97 -2.26
C VAL A 109 -3.56 13.15 -0.97
N ARG A 110 -3.23 13.85 0.11
CA ARG A 110 -3.20 13.29 1.47
C ARG A 110 -4.38 13.84 2.27
N TYR A 111 -5.02 12.96 3.01
CA TYR A 111 -6.06 13.26 3.96
C TYR A 111 -5.66 12.69 5.32
N ASP A 112 -5.77 13.52 6.36
CA ASP A 112 -5.55 13.12 7.73
C ASP A 112 -6.90 12.91 8.40
N ALA A 113 -7.08 11.80 9.10
CA ALA A 113 -8.33 11.46 9.77
C ALA A 113 -8.06 10.82 11.14
N MET A 114 -8.90 11.14 12.11
CA MET A 114 -8.95 10.44 13.40
C MET A 114 -10.15 9.52 13.38
N MET A 115 -9.90 8.22 13.41
CA MET A 115 -10.94 7.19 13.47
C MET A 115 -11.21 6.81 14.92
N THR A 116 -12.40 6.34 15.23
CA THR A 116 -12.74 5.82 16.55
C THR A 116 -13.32 4.43 16.39
N PHE A 117 -12.60 3.41 16.85
CA PHE A 117 -13.05 2.03 16.86
C PHE A 117 -13.20 1.58 18.31
N GLU A 118 -14.45 1.27 18.72
CA GLU A 118 -14.80 0.88 20.10
C GLU A 118 -14.21 1.80 21.19
N GLY A 119 -14.26 3.12 20.95
CA GLY A 119 -13.75 4.13 21.90
C GLY A 119 -12.24 4.39 21.79
N THR A 120 -11.52 3.58 21.02
CA THR A 120 -10.09 3.76 20.78
C THR A 120 -9.86 4.69 19.60
N LYS A 121 -9.07 5.74 19.80
CA LYS A 121 -8.72 6.70 18.73
C LYS A 121 -7.54 6.20 17.92
N VAL A 122 -7.71 6.11 16.62
CA VAL A 122 -6.73 5.65 15.65
C VAL A 122 -6.40 6.79 14.69
N ALA A 123 -5.13 7.16 14.61
CA ALA A 123 -4.64 8.15 13.68
C ALA A 123 -4.46 7.51 12.29
N CYS A 124 -5.11 8.05 11.27
CA CYS A 124 -5.06 7.54 9.91
C CYS A 124 -4.58 8.61 8.92
N ILE A 125 -3.63 8.24 8.06
CA ILE A 125 -3.27 9.01 6.86
C ILE A 125 -3.77 8.25 5.65
N ILE A 126 -4.63 8.88 4.87
CA ILE A 126 -5.23 8.33 3.65
C ILE A 126 -4.59 9.03 2.46
N THR A 127 -3.95 8.29 1.57
CA THR A 127 -3.38 8.83 0.34
C THR A 127 -4.22 8.39 -0.86
N ALA A 128 -4.44 9.29 -1.78
CA ALA A 128 -5.22 9.04 -2.98
C ALA A 128 -4.55 9.60 -4.22
N LEU A 129 -4.71 8.89 -5.34
CA LEU A 129 -4.36 9.36 -6.67
C LEU A 129 -5.66 9.63 -7.44
N THR A 130 -6.00 10.89 -7.59
CA THR A 130 -7.30 11.29 -8.15
C THR A 130 -7.20 12.29 -9.29
N ASP A 131 -8.14 12.19 -10.20
CA ASP A 131 -8.43 13.14 -11.26
C ASP A 131 -9.27 14.32 -10.77
N ASN A 132 -10.02 14.15 -9.65
CA ASN A 132 -10.90 15.16 -9.11
C ASN A 132 -10.84 15.21 -7.58
N ARG A 133 -10.02 16.15 -7.07
CA ARG A 133 -9.80 16.34 -5.63
C ARG A 133 -11.09 16.55 -4.84
N ASN A 134 -12.04 17.30 -5.39
CA ASN A 134 -13.29 17.60 -4.69
C ASN A 134 -14.18 16.38 -4.56
N ARG A 135 -14.29 15.57 -5.63
CA ARG A 135 -15.05 14.32 -5.62
C ARG A 135 -14.47 13.36 -4.59
N THR A 136 -13.15 13.10 -4.64
CA THR A 136 -12.49 12.15 -3.74
C THR A 136 -12.50 12.65 -2.29
N SER A 137 -12.28 13.95 -2.06
CA SER A 137 -12.39 14.56 -0.74
C SER A 137 -13.78 14.35 -0.13
N SER A 138 -14.82 14.58 -0.92
CA SER A 138 -16.22 14.38 -0.45
C SER A 138 -16.50 12.93 -0.10
N LYS A 139 -16.05 11.98 -0.92
CA LYS A 139 -16.22 10.54 -0.67
C LYS A 139 -15.44 10.08 0.56
N VAL A 140 -14.16 10.47 0.68
CA VAL A 140 -13.33 10.12 1.84
C VAL A 140 -13.94 10.69 3.11
N LYS A 141 -14.37 11.96 3.09
CA LYS A 141 -15.03 12.61 4.23
C LYS A 141 -16.32 11.90 4.64
N GLU A 142 -17.15 11.51 3.67
CA GLU A 142 -18.38 10.78 3.92
C GLU A 142 -18.11 9.42 4.57
N LEU A 143 -17.11 8.68 4.04
CA LEU A 143 -16.75 7.37 4.55
C LEU A 143 -16.16 7.45 5.96
N VAL A 144 -15.22 8.37 6.21
CA VAL A 144 -14.66 8.62 7.54
C VAL A 144 -15.74 8.91 8.55
N ARG A 145 -16.70 9.80 8.20
CA ARG A 145 -17.83 10.13 9.08
C ARG A 145 -18.76 8.94 9.34
N LYS A 146 -19.06 8.15 8.32
CA LYS A 146 -19.90 6.93 8.47
C LYS A 146 -19.27 5.89 9.37
N SER A 147 -17.95 5.81 9.37
CA SER A 147 -17.18 4.89 10.20
C SER A 147 -16.81 5.46 11.58
N GLY A 148 -17.48 6.53 12.03
CA GLY A 148 -17.27 7.10 13.36
C GLY A 148 -15.99 7.94 13.51
N GLY A 149 -15.38 8.38 12.39
CA GLY A 149 -14.19 9.20 12.40
C GLY A 149 -14.44 10.67 12.09
N GLU A 150 -13.39 11.46 12.23
CA GLU A 150 -13.33 12.88 11.93
C GLU A 150 -12.17 13.20 11.00
N MET A 151 -12.43 14.07 10.01
CA MET A 151 -11.37 14.59 9.14
C MET A 151 -10.62 15.71 9.84
N LEU A 152 -9.31 15.66 9.78
CA LEU A 152 -8.43 16.68 10.35
C LEU A 152 -7.78 17.54 9.24
N PRO A 153 -7.28 18.72 9.58
CA PRO A 153 -6.43 19.50 8.67
C PRO A 153 -5.24 18.67 8.18
N SER A 154 -4.78 18.93 6.97
CA SER A 154 -3.58 18.28 6.43
C SER A 154 -2.39 18.51 7.37
N SER A 155 -1.53 17.50 7.48
CA SER A 155 -0.36 17.50 8.37
C SER A 155 -0.64 17.39 9.87
N SER A 156 -1.89 17.18 10.29
CA SER A 156 -2.24 16.98 11.72
C SER A 156 -1.53 15.78 12.33
N HIS A 157 -1.21 14.79 11.52
CA HIS A 157 -0.52 13.58 11.97
C HIS A 157 1.00 13.59 11.77
N ASP A 158 1.59 14.72 11.37
CA ASP A 158 3.06 14.82 11.21
C ASP A 158 3.81 14.67 12.54
N TYR A 159 3.12 14.83 13.66
CA TYR A 159 3.69 14.52 14.98
C TYR A 159 3.94 13.02 15.14
N PHE A 160 3.00 12.18 14.72
CA PHE A 160 3.07 10.73 14.87
C PHE A 160 3.84 10.05 13.73
N TYR A 161 3.77 10.59 12.52
CA TYR A 161 4.29 9.95 11.32
C TYR A 161 5.47 10.72 10.72
N LYS A 162 6.41 9.95 10.17
CA LYS A 162 7.50 10.44 9.33
C LYS A 162 7.23 9.99 7.89
N HIS A 163 7.36 10.89 6.94
CA HIS A 163 7.37 10.54 5.53
C HIS A 163 8.75 9.97 5.18
N ALA A 164 8.82 8.71 4.83
CA ALA A 164 10.05 7.97 4.60
C ALA A 164 10.04 7.21 3.28
N GLY A 165 11.21 6.93 2.77
CA GLY A 165 11.41 5.97 1.69
C GLY A 165 11.53 4.56 2.28
N VAL A 166 10.86 3.61 1.66
CA VAL A 166 10.94 2.20 2.03
C VAL A 166 11.25 1.36 0.81
N ILE A 167 12.20 0.44 0.95
CA ILE A 167 12.67 -0.44 -0.12
C ILE A 167 12.57 -1.88 0.36
N LEU A 168 12.03 -2.75 -0.48
CA LEU A 168 12.07 -4.19 -0.32
C LEU A 168 13.13 -4.77 -1.25
N VAL A 169 14.09 -5.46 -0.68
CA VAL A 169 15.13 -6.21 -1.40
C VAL A 169 14.92 -7.69 -1.15
N GLU A 170 14.97 -8.50 -2.19
CA GLU A 170 14.89 -9.96 -2.10
C GLU A 170 16.19 -10.60 -2.61
N ASN A 171 16.31 -11.91 -2.36
CA ASN A 171 17.47 -12.71 -2.75
C ASN A 171 18.80 -12.18 -2.20
N VAL A 172 18.78 -11.68 -0.95
CA VAL A 172 19.97 -11.19 -0.27
C VAL A 172 20.82 -12.38 0.20
N MET A 173 21.91 -12.65 -0.50
CA MET A 173 22.84 -13.74 -0.18
C MET A 173 23.91 -13.32 0.83
N GLU A 174 24.32 -12.06 0.78
CA GLU A 174 25.36 -11.48 1.64
C GLU A 174 24.79 -10.33 2.47
N GLU A 175 24.48 -10.62 3.70
CA GLU A 175 23.89 -9.65 4.64
C GLU A 175 24.84 -8.48 4.90
N GLU A 176 26.14 -8.75 5.12
CA GLU A 176 27.14 -7.72 5.41
C GLU A 176 27.30 -6.73 4.25
N ALA A 177 27.32 -7.20 3.01
CA ALA A 177 27.40 -6.36 1.83
C ALA A 177 26.16 -5.47 1.67
N LEU A 178 24.97 -6.00 2.01
CA LEU A 178 23.75 -5.20 2.03
C LEU A 178 23.83 -4.08 3.07
N TYR A 179 24.24 -4.39 4.31
CA TYR A 179 24.37 -3.41 5.37
C TYR A 179 25.35 -2.30 5.00
N GLU A 180 26.54 -2.67 4.49
CA GLU A 180 27.53 -1.70 4.07
C GLU A 180 27.02 -0.79 2.95
N CYS A 181 26.42 -1.36 1.93
CA CYS A 181 25.84 -0.61 0.82
C CYS A 181 24.72 0.34 1.29
N ALA A 182 23.79 -0.19 2.09
CA ALA A 182 22.62 0.56 2.53
C ALA A 182 22.98 1.71 3.48
N LEU A 183 23.87 1.48 4.44
CA LEU A 183 24.31 2.51 5.38
C LEU A 183 25.06 3.64 4.66
N ASN A 184 25.97 3.29 3.73
CA ASN A 184 26.69 4.28 2.94
C ASN A 184 25.77 5.11 2.03
N ALA A 185 24.65 4.55 1.62
CA ALA A 185 23.67 5.20 0.75
C ALA A 185 22.55 5.96 1.51
N GLY A 186 22.62 6.00 2.86
CA GLY A 186 21.70 6.79 3.68
C GLY A 186 20.49 6.02 4.25
N ALA A 187 20.57 4.69 4.34
CA ALA A 187 19.56 3.94 5.08
C ALA A 187 19.59 4.30 6.57
N THR A 188 18.41 4.53 7.14
CA THR A 188 18.24 4.84 8.56
C THR A 188 17.91 3.62 9.39
N ASP A 189 17.29 2.60 8.77
CA ASP A 189 16.94 1.34 9.42
C ASP A 189 16.95 0.20 8.41
N ILE A 190 17.37 -0.99 8.88
CA ILE A 190 17.50 -2.20 8.07
C ILE A 190 16.91 -3.36 8.85
N ASP A 191 15.81 -3.93 8.37
CA ASP A 191 15.16 -5.12 8.93
C ASP A 191 15.40 -6.30 7.97
N TYR A 192 16.39 -7.13 8.30
CA TYR A 192 16.77 -8.30 7.53
C TYR A 192 16.10 -9.56 8.06
N ASN A 193 15.45 -10.29 7.17
CA ASN A 193 14.86 -11.59 7.47
C ASN A 193 15.66 -12.71 6.81
N SER A 194 16.45 -13.42 7.60
CA SER A 194 17.32 -14.50 7.12
C SER A 194 16.55 -15.69 6.54
N MET A 195 15.34 -15.99 7.04
CA MET A 195 14.52 -17.09 6.52
C MET A 195 14.00 -16.81 5.11
N LEU A 196 13.65 -15.56 4.84
CA LEU A 196 13.12 -15.14 3.54
C LEU A 196 14.19 -14.58 2.62
N GLN A 197 15.45 -14.46 3.09
CA GLN A 197 16.53 -13.79 2.38
C GLN A 197 16.12 -12.44 1.81
N SER A 198 15.35 -11.68 2.60
CA SER A 198 14.80 -10.40 2.21
C SER A 198 15.07 -9.34 3.25
N ALA A 199 15.19 -8.09 2.82
CA ALA A 199 15.40 -6.97 3.72
C ALA A 199 14.42 -5.83 3.42
N TYR A 200 13.95 -5.20 4.49
CA TYR A 200 13.25 -3.94 4.41
C TYR A 200 14.20 -2.82 4.84
N LEU A 201 14.46 -1.91 3.92
CA LEU A 201 15.30 -0.76 4.16
C LEU A 201 14.44 0.48 4.31
N THR A 202 14.75 1.31 5.29
CA THR A 202 14.08 2.58 5.51
C THR A 202 15.10 3.70 5.39
N CYS A 203 14.73 4.79 4.74
CA CYS A 203 15.55 5.99 4.62
C CYS A 203 14.69 7.25 4.69
N ASP A 204 15.32 8.40 4.73
CA ASP A 204 14.59 9.65 4.55
C ASP A 204 13.98 9.73 3.14
N SER A 205 12.85 10.39 3.03
CA SER A 205 12.12 10.51 1.77
C SER A 205 12.96 11.09 0.63
N MET A 206 13.92 11.95 0.96
CA MET A 206 14.83 12.58 -0.01
C MET A 206 15.90 11.63 -0.52
N ASP A 207 16.33 10.67 0.31
CA ASP A 207 17.45 9.78 0.01
C ASP A 207 17.01 8.47 -0.67
N LEU A 208 15.69 8.26 -0.83
CA LEU A 208 15.14 7.03 -1.41
C LEU A 208 15.80 6.66 -2.75
N TRP A 209 15.97 7.64 -3.61
CA TRP A 209 16.50 7.41 -4.95
C TRP A 209 18.00 7.11 -4.96
N GLN A 210 18.75 7.76 -4.08
CA GLN A 210 20.17 7.49 -3.90
C GLN A 210 20.38 6.05 -3.41
N LEU A 211 19.58 5.63 -2.44
CA LEU A 211 19.64 4.28 -1.89
C LEU A 211 19.25 3.22 -2.94
N VAL A 212 18.16 3.43 -3.70
CA VAL A 212 17.75 2.53 -4.79
C VAL A 212 18.86 2.39 -5.83
N THR A 213 19.47 3.50 -6.24
CA THR A 213 20.54 3.50 -7.25
C THR A 213 21.77 2.72 -6.75
N ALA A 214 22.20 2.97 -5.50
CA ALA A 214 23.34 2.27 -4.91
C ALA A 214 23.10 0.75 -4.82
N LEU A 215 21.89 0.33 -4.42
CA LEU A 215 21.52 -1.09 -4.38
C LEU A 215 21.53 -1.74 -5.77
N GLN A 216 21.04 -1.02 -6.79
CA GLN A 216 21.03 -1.50 -8.18
C GLN A 216 22.45 -1.62 -8.75
N GLU A 217 23.35 -0.68 -8.44
CA GLU A 217 24.76 -0.73 -8.83
C GLU A 217 25.48 -1.94 -8.24
N GLN A 218 25.15 -2.30 -7.00
CA GLN A 218 25.64 -3.49 -6.32
C GLN A 218 24.91 -4.78 -6.73
N LYS A 219 23.96 -4.68 -7.69
CA LYS A 219 23.16 -5.79 -8.23
C LYS A 219 22.22 -6.46 -7.22
N PHE A 220 21.82 -5.76 -6.16
CA PHE A 220 20.76 -6.23 -5.30
C PHE A 220 19.41 -6.18 -6.03
N GLU A 221 18.60 -7.21 -5.86
CA GLU A 221 17.28 -7.29 -6.48
C GLU A 221 16.26 -6.45 -5.68
N THR A 222 16.04 -5.22 -6.12
CA THR A 222 15.04 -4.32 -5.53
C THR A 222 13.68 -4.60 -6.16
N ILE A 223 12.77 -5.19 -5.37
CA ILE A 223 11.43 -5.59 -5.83
C ILE A 223 10.45 -4.42 -5.79
N GLN A 224 10.49 -3.67 -4.70
CA GLN A 224 9.56 -2.58 -4.48
C GLN A 224 10.24 -1.45 -3.72
N PHE A 225 9.98 -0.23 -4.14
CA PHE A 225 10.39 0.97 -3.42
C PHE A 225 9.29 2.03 -3.54
N GLU A 226 8.96 2.66 -2.41
CA GLU A 226 7.89 3.65 -2.36
C GLU A 226 8.04 4.59 -1.18
N HIS A 227 7.38 5.76 -1.28
CA HIS A 227 7.23 6.64 -0.14
C HIS A 227 6.10 6.14 0.76
N GLN A 228 6.37 6.05 2.05
CA GLN A 228 5.39 5.64 3.06
C GLN A 228 5.40 6.59 4.26
N TYR A 229 4.29 6.57 5.00
CA TYR A 229 4.21 7.22 6.31
C TYR A 229 4.45 6.14 7.38
N ILE A 230 5.56 6.26 8.09
CA ILE A 230 5.95 5.36 9.19
C ILE A 230 5.83 6.07 10.52
N LEU A 231 5.47 5.35 11.56
CA LEU A 231 5.40 5.90 12.92
C LEU A 231 6.81 6.27 13.42
N LYS A 232 6.93 7.45 14.00
CA LYS A 232 8.19 7.94 14.56
C LYS A 232 8.58 7.21 15.84
N ASP A 233 7.58 6.87 16.65
CA ASP A 233 7.77 6.30 17.98
C ASP A 233 6.75 5.17 18.20
N PRO A 234 7.16 4.01 18.76
CA PRO A 234 6.25 2.98 19.17
C PRO A 234 5.22 3.42 20.24
N VAL A 235 5.45 4.50 20.95
CA VAL A 235 4.49 5.08 21.92
C VAL A 235 3.19 5.55 21.23
N GLY A 236 3.25 5.92 19.94
CA GLY A 236 2.07 6.26 19.15
C GLY A 236 1.22 5.07 18.71
N ASN A 237 1.67 3.85 18.98
CA ASN A 237 0.95 2.65 18.61
C ASN A 237 -0.25 2.43 19.53
N VAL A 238 -1.37 2.03 18.93
CA VAL A 238 -2.64 1.81 19.62
C VAL A 238 -3.09 0.37 19.42
N GLN A 239 -3.54 -0.26 20.51
CA GLN A 239 -4.14 -1.57 20.45
C GLN A 239 -5.66 -1.41 20.34
N VAL A 240 -6.26 -2.16 19.42
CA VAL A 240 -7.72 -2.24 19.27
C VAL A 240 -8.18 -3.66 19.57
N THR A 241 -9.42 -3.78 20.03
CA THR A 241 -10.06 -5.07 20.26
C THR A 241 -10.25 -5.83 18.94
N MET A 242 -10.56 -7.12 19.01
CA MET A 242 -10.89 -7.92 17.81
C MET A 242 -12.05 -7.30 17.01
N GLN A 243 -13.08 -6.80 17.70
CA GLN A 243 -14.20 -6.13 17.05
C GLN A 243 -13.78 -4.82 16.39
N GLY A 244 -12.92 -4.04 17.04
CA GLY A 244 -12.34 -2.82 16.47
C GLY A 244 -11.48 -3.10 15.23
N GLN A 245 -10.80 -4.25 15.18
CA GLN A 245 -10.06 -4.69 13.99
C GLN A 245 -10.99 -5.05 12.83
N GLU A 246 -12.08 -5.77 13.10
CA GLU A 246 -13.10 -6.07 12.09
C GLU A 246 -13.73 -4.79 11.52
N ASP A 247 -14.02 -3.81 12.36
CA ASP A 247 -14.60 -2.54 11.92
C ASP A 247 -13.61 -1.71 11.11
N MET A 248 -12.33 -1.77 11.48
CA MET A 248 -11.25 -1.18 10.68
C MET A 248 -11.10 -1.88 9.33
N GLU A 249 -11.16 -3.21 9.27
CA GLU A 249 -11.12 -3.95 8.00
C GLU A 249 -12.32 -3.59 7.11
N LYS A 250 -13.53 -3.48 7.66
CA LYS A 250 -14.71 -3.00 6.92
C LYS A 250 -14.51 -1.59 6.37
N PHE A 251 -13.92 -0.69 7.18
CA PHE A 251 -13.59 0.66 6.74
C PHE A 251 -12.60 0.65 5.57
N LEU A 252 -11.52 -0.17 5.65
CA LEU A 252 -10.53 -0.30 4.59
C LEU A 252 -11.12 -0.90 3.30
N ASP A 253 -12.03 -1.86 3.43
CA ASP A 253 -12.70 -2.49 2.28
C ASP A 253 -13.66 -1.56 1.54
N GLN A 254 -14.21 -0.55 2.23
CA GLN A 254 -15.10 0.45 1.64
C GLN A 254 -14.36 1.59 0.94
N MET A 255 -13.01 1.65 1.04
CA MET A 255 -12.23 2.69 0.38
C MET A 255 -12.37 2.62 -1.15
N ASP A 256 -12.54 3.81 -1.73
CA ASP A 256 -12.69 4.00 -3.17
C ASP A 256 -11.44 3.56 -3.96
N GLU A 257 -11.63 3.28 -5.23
CA GLU A 257 -10.55 2.94 -6.17
C GLU A 257 -9.48 4.03 -6.29
N ASP A 258 -9.82 5.28 -6.00
CA ASP A 258 -8.89 6.40 -6.03
C ASP A 258 -7.90 6.40 -4.83
N VAL A 259 -8.24 5.72 -3.71
CA VAL A 259 -7.37 5.61 -2.53
C VAL A 259 -6.24 4.63 -2.82
N THR A 260 -4.99 5.07 -2.66
CA THR A 260 -3.79 4.26 -2.89
C THR A 260 -3.36 3.50 -1.65
N HIS A 261 -3.26 4.20 -0.50
CA HIS A 261 -2.86 3.62 0.78
C HIS A 261 -3.62 4.27 1.93
N VAL A 262 -3.78 3.50 3.02
CA VAL A 262 -4.21 3.98 4.32
C VAL A 262 -3.16 3.54 5.34
N PHE A 263 -2.52 4.52 5.97
CA PHE A 263 -1.56 4.29 7.05
C PHE A 263 -2.27 4.52 8.37
N HIS A 264 -2.04 3.65 9.35
CA HIS A 264 -2.67 3.73 10.67
C HIS A 264 -1.71 3.27 11.76
N ASN A 265 -1.95 3.69 12.99
CA ASN A 265 -1.12 3.40 14.15
C ASN A 265 -1.61 2.20 14.98
N VAL A 266 -2.44 1.35 14.43
CA VAL A 266 -2.91 0.13 15.09
C VAL A 266 -1.85 -0.95 15.03
N ILE A 267 -1.52 -1.54 16.17
CA ILE A 267 -0.75 -2.78 16.28
C ILE A 267 -1.75 -3.93 16.42
N THR A 268 -1.67 -4.89 15.53
CA THR A 268 -2.35 -6.16 15.71
C THR A 268 -1.55 -6.98 16.72
N LEU A 269 -2.16 -7.34 17.85
CA LEU A 269 -1.58 -8.35 18.71
C LEU A 269 -1.56 -9.66 17.92
N VAL A 270 -0.37 -10.17 17.65
CA VAL A 270 -0.22 -11.59 17.34
C VAL A 270 -0.58 -12.28 18.65
N GLU A 271 -1.64 -13.07 18.69
CA GLU A 271 -1.86 -13.98 19.80
C GLU A 271 -0.59 -14.82 19.92
N ASP A 272 0.23 -14.54 20.93
CA ASP A 272 1.29 -15.46 21.34
C ASP A 272 0.58 -16.78 21.61
N GLN A 273 0.87 -17.79 20.84
CA GLN A 273 0.46 -19.16 21.10
C GLN A 273 0.99 -19.47 22.50
N ILE A 274 0.05 -19.45 23.45
CA ILE A 274 0.31 -20.00 24.78
C ILE A 274 0.37 -21.51 24.56
N ASP A 275 1.61 -22.05 24.58
CA ASP A 275 1.89 -23.48 24.74
C ASP A 275 1.39 -24.00 26.08
#